data_f73a1de4cbf19f8322bae15df440c8f6
#
_entry.id   f73a1de4cbf19f8322bae15df440c8f6
#
_cell.length_a   1.000
_cell.length_b   1.000
_cell.length_c   1.000
_cell.angle_alpha   90.00
_cell.angle_beta   90.00
_cell.angle_gamma   90.00
#
_symmetry.space_group_name_H-M   'P 1'
#
loop_
_entity.id
_entity.type
_entity.pdbx_description
1 polymer ?
#
loop_
_entity_poly.entity_id
_entity_poly.type
_entity_poly.pdbx_seq_one_letter_code
_entity_poly.pdbx_strand_id
1 'polypeptide(L)'
;MESTRGYLDMELLRFSTAGSVDDGKSTLIGRLLYDSKSIFEDQLEAVEAASKSRGNEEVNLALLTGGLRAEREQGITIDVAYRYFATPKRKFIIADTPGHIQYTRNMVTGASTADLSIILIDARHGVLEQTVRHSYISSLLGIPHILVAINKMDLVDFSKDVYDKIVADYKKMSEALDIKNVVFIPISAKDGDNVVNKSDKTPWYEGPTLLNYLETVPVGHKTVSDFFRFPVQYVIRPISSQFPDYRGYAGRVSGGIIRPGDKIRVLPSGTESTVKSIDFVEEHLEEAYAPMSVTLTLNDDIDISRGDTLVKADEKQPSIEQDITLDVCWFNERPAAVRNKYVIRQATFETQGLIRSINYRRNINTLEKEEGVSELKMNDIAEITIHTANPLVFDKYTENKVTGSLIFIDPDTNETVGAGLIK
;
A
#
# COMPACT_ATOMS: atom_id res chain seq x y z
N MET A 1 13.29 -14.26 28.37
CA MET A 1 13.86 -13.28 27.41
C MET A 1 14.10 -13.85 26.01
N GLU A 2 14.32 -15.16 25.80
CA GLU A 2 14.47 -15.76 24.48
C GLU A 2 13.19 -15.73 23.61
N SER A 3 12.00 -15.82 24.22
CA SER A 3 10.73 -15.79 23.47
C SER A 3 10.41 -14.43 22.83
N THR A 4 10.92 -13.34 23.39
CA THR A 4 10.63 -11.98 22.89
C THR A 4 11.51 -11.60 21.70
N ARG A 5 12.75 -12.11 21.62
CA ARG A 5 13.62 -11.91 20.45
C ARG A 5 13.08 -12.65 19.22
N GLY A 6 12.63 -13.89 19.35
CA GLY A 6 12.06 -14.64 18.23
C GLY A 6 10.84 -13.98 17.58
N TYR A 7 9.98 -13.29 18.37
CA TYR A 7 8.82 -12.57 17.84
C TYR A 7 9.21 -11.29 17.09
N LEU A 8 10.26 -10.58 17.53
CA LEU A 8 10.73 -9.36 16.85
C LEU A 8 11.38 -9.67 15.50
N ASP A 9 12.04 -10.81 15.37
CA ASP A 9 12.75 -11.24 14.16
C ASP A 9 11.84 -11.92 13.11
N MET A 10 10.54 -12.15 13.43
CA MET A 10 9.60 -12.74 12.48
C MET A 10 9.31 -11.79 11.32
N GLU A 11 9.31 -12.34 10.11
CA GLU A 11 8.89 -11.60 8.91
C GLU A 11 7.48 -11.00 9.07
N LEU A 12 7.27 -9.85 8.47
CA LEU A 12 6.00 -9.16 8.46
C LEU A 12 5.44 -9.12 7.04
N LEU A 13 4.24 -9.67 6.84
CA LEU A 13 3.47 -9.52 5.61
C LEU A 13 2.37 -8.47 5.81
N ARG A 14 2.35 -7.47 4.97
CA ARG A 14 1.23 -6.52 4.85
C ARG A 14 0.37 -6.91 3.68
N PHE A 15 -0.92 -7.11 3.92
CA PHE A 15 -1.83 -7.40 2.82
C PHE A 15 -3.11 -6.58 2.90
N SER A 16 -3.65 -6.23 1.74
CA SER A 16 -4.94 -5.58 1.60
C SER A 16 -6.02 -6.58 1.21
N THR A 17 -7.25 -6.33 1.64
CA THR A 17 -8.43 -7.05 1.16
C THR A 17 -9.25 -6.14 0.27
N ALA A 18 -9.61 -6.59 -0.91
CA ALA A 18 -10.43 -5.87 -1.89
C ALA A 18 -11.52 -6.79 -2.45
N GLY A 19 -12.60 -6.22 -2.94
CA GLY A 19 -13.75 -6.95 -3.47
C GLY A 19 -14.99 -6.07 -3.42
N SER A 20 -16.05 -6.45 -4.12
CA SER A 20 -17.31 -5.72 -4.11
C SER A 20 -17.97 -5.74 -2.72
N VAL A 21 -18.98 -4.92 -2.56
CA VAL A 21 -19.86 -5.02 -1.39
C VAL A 21 -20.46 -6.43 -1.39
N ASP A 22 -20.56 -7.05 -0.23
CA ASP A 22 -21.08 -8.39 0.00
C ASP A 22 -20.25 -9.56 -0.54
N ASP A 23 -19.06 -9.36 -1.12
CA ASP A 23 -18.16 -10.46 -1.49
C ASP A 23 -17.61 -11.23 -0.27
N GLY A 24 -17.80 -10.71 0.96
CA GLY A 24 -17.45 -11.37 2.20
C GLY A 24 -16.08 -10.99 2.77
N LYS A 25 -15.55 -9.80 2.49
CA LYS A 25 -14.29 -9.28 3.04
C LYS A 25 -14.25 -9.37 4.58
N SER A 26 -15.21 -8.74 5.22
CA SER A 26 -15.30 -8.71 6.69
C SER A 26 -15.45 -10.11 7.30
N THR A 27 -16.20 -11.00 6.62
CA THR A 27 -16.34 -12.39 7.04
C THR A 27 -15.01 -13.14 6.94
N LEU A 28 -14.25 -12.94 5.85
CA LEU A 28 -12.94 -13.56 5.65
C LEU A 28 -11.94 -13.10 6.71
N ILE A 29 -11.87 -11.80 6.97
CA ILE A 29 -10.98 -11.24 8.00
C ILE A 29 -11.35 -11.80 9.36
N GLY A 30 -12.65 -11.79 9.71
CA GLY A 30 -13.15 -12.36 10.95
C GLY A 30 -12.80 -13.84 11.08
N ARG A 31 -12.92 -14.62 10.00
CA ARG A 31 -12.56 -16.03 9.96
C ARG A 31 -11.07 -16.25 10.18
N LEU A 32 -10.22 -15.49 9.51
CA LEU A 32 -8.77 -15.54 9.72
C LEU A 32 -8.39 -15.25 11.16
N LEU A 33 -8.96 -14.22 11.77
CA LEU A 33 -8.68 -13.84 13.15
C LEU A 33 -9.21 -14.90 14.14
N TYR A 34 -10.39 -15.45 13.88
CA TYR A 34 -11.02 -16.47 14.71
C TYR A 34 -10.21 -17.78 14.68
N ASP A 35 -9.96 -18.31 13.49
CA ASP A 35 -9.31 -19.61 13.33
C ASP A 35 -7.81 -19.56 13.68
N SER A 36 -7.16 -18.40 13.54
CA SER A 36 -5.78 -18.18 14.01
C SER A 36 -5.65 -17.98 15.51
N LYS A 37 -6.78 -17.98 16.25
CA LYS A 37 -6.86 -17.73 17.71
C LYS A 37 -6.22 -16.39 18.12
N SER A 38 -6.34 -15.38 17.26
CA SER A 38 -5.78 -14.05 17.47
C SER A 38 -6.77 -13.04 18.04
N ILE A 39 -7.94 -13.52 18.51
CA ILE A 39 -9.01 -12.73 19.13
C ILE A 39 -8.94 -12.93 20.64
N PHE A 40 -9.07 -11.84 21.40
CA PHE A 40 -9.20 -11.91 22.85
C PHE A 40 -10.57 -12.49 23.25
N GLU A 41 -10.61 -13.26 24.33
CA GLU A 41 -11.82 -13.96 24.81
C GLU A 41 -13.00 -13.00 25.04
N ASP A 42 -12.76 -11.84 25.64
CA ASP A 42 -13.76 -10.80 25.89
C ASP A 42 -14.39 -10.26 24.59
N GLN A 43 -13.59 -10.11 23.53
CA GLN A 43 -14.09 -9.69 22.23
C GLN A 43 -14.94 -10.79 21.57
N LEU A 44 -14.54 -12.03 21.72
CA LEU A 44 -15.29 -13.17 21.20
C LEU A 44 -16.66 -13.30 21.89
N GLU A 45 -16.70 -13.22 23.21
CA GLU A 45 -17.94 -13.24 24.01
C GLU A 45 -18.89 -12.09 23.60
N ALA A 46 -18.34 -10.88 23.38
CA ALA A 46 -19.13 -9.72 22.94
C ALA A 46 -19.77 -9.96 21.56
N VAL A 47 -19.02 -10.56 20.62
CA VAL A 47 -19.52 -10.89 19.28
C VAL A 47 -20.55 -12.01 19.31
N GLU A 48 -20.35 -13.03 20.12
CA GLU A 48 -21.34 -14.10 20.34
C GLU A 48 -22.66 -13.56 20.90
N ALA A 49 -22.58 -12.70 21.92
CA ALA A 49 -23.75 -12.04 22.50
C ALA A 49 -24.49 -11.17 21.47
N ALA A 50 -23.73 -10.40 20.67
CA ALA A 50 -24.30 -9.56 19.62
C ALA A 50 -24.92 -10.38 18.47
N SER A 51 -24.36 -11.52 18.13
CA SER A 51 -24.89 -12.44 17.12
C SER A 51 -26.22 -13.05 17.57
N LYS A 52 -26.27 -13.52 18.82
CA LYS A 52 -27.49 -14.06 19.44
C LYS A 52 -28.60 -13.00 19.53
N SER A 53 -28.28 -11.76 19.88
CA SER A 53 -29.26 -10.67 19.97
C SER A 53 -29.88 -10.29 18.62
N ARG A 54 -29.20 -10.61 17.51
CA ARG A 54 -29.69 -10.41 16.13
C ARG A 54 -30.40 -11.64 15.55
N GLY A 55 -30.63 -12.68 16.37
CA GLY A 55 -31.33 -13.88 15.95
C GLY A 55 -30.50 -14.88 15.12
N ASN A 56 -29.19 -14.71 15.10
CA ASN A 56 -28.29 -15.64 14.41
C ASN A 56 -27.92 -16.78 15.37
N GLU A 57 -28.11 -18.04 14.95
CA GLU A 57 -27.66 -19.22 15.70
C GLU A 57 -26.13 -19.37 15.66
N GLU A 58 -25.49 -18.88 14.59
CA GLU A 58 -24.04 -18.91 14.39
C GLU A 58 -23.39 -17.56 14.69
N VAL A 59 -22.12 -17.59 15.08
CA VAL A 59 -21.33 -16.39 15.35
C VAL A 59 -21.12 -15.61 14.04
N ASN A 60 -21.63 -14.38 13.98
CA ASN A 60 -21.39 -13.51 12.83
C ASN A 60 -19.99 -12.88 12.91
N LEU A 61 -19.02 -13.53 12.26
CA LEU A 61 -17.62 -13.12 12.27
C LEU A 61 -17.37 -11.74 11.64
N ALA A 62 -18.26 -11.24 10.78
CA ALA A 62 -18.16 -9.90 10.23
C ALA A 62 -18.28 -8.80 11.32
N LEU A 63 -18.88 -9.12 12.48
CA LEU A 63 -18.95 -8.18 13.61
C LEU A 63 -17.57 -7.94 14.27
N LEU A 64 -16.61 -8.83 14.07
CA LEU A 64 -15.24 -8.65 14.55
C LEU A 64 -14.51 -7.51 13.85
N THR A 65 -14.94 -7.15 12.65
CA THR A 65 -14.26 -6.17 11.80
C THR A 65 -14.86 -4.78 11.83
N GLY A 66 -16.13 -4.62 12.24
CA GLY A 66 -16.81 -3.33 12.26
C GLY A 66 -16.18 -2.33 13.24
N GLY A 67 -15.52 -1.30 12.72
CA GLY A 67 -14.84 -0.26 13.51
C GLY A 67 -15.74 0.94 13.80
N LEU A 68 -16.19 1.63 12.76
CA LEU A 68 -17.00 2.85 12.88
C LEU A 68 -18.48 2.49 13.15
N ARG A 69 -19.16 3.41 13.85
CA ARG A 69 -20.61 3.25 14.07
C ARG A 69 -21.38 3.20 12.74
N ALA A 70 -21.01 4.06 11.80
CA ALA A 70 -21.62 4.09 10.46
C ALA A 70 -21.38 2.81 9.67
N GLU A 71 -20.21 2.19 9.79
CA GLU A 71 -19.91 0.88 9.16
C GLU A 71 -20.80 -0.23 9.72
N ARG A 72 -21.01 -0.23 11.06
CA ARG A 72 -21.88 -1.21 11.72
C ARG A 72 -23.36 -1.02 11.40
N GLU A 73 -23.80 0.21 11.18
CA GLU A 73 -25.19 0.54 10.81
C GLU A 73 -25.47 0.23 9.33
N GLN A 74 -24.49 0.50 8.43
CA GLN A 74 -24.65 0.32 7.00
C GLN A 74 -24.18 -1.06 6.49
N GLY A 75 -23.39 -1.78 7.29
CA GLY A 75 -22.83 -3.09 6.91
C GLY A 75 -21.73 -3.01 5.85
N ILE A 76 -21.09 -1.84 5.67
CA ILE A 76 -20.04 -1.63 4.68
C ILE A 76 -18.77 -1.07 5.34
N THR A 77 -17.60 -1.36 4.76
CA THR A 77 -16.34 -0.70 5.13
C THR A 77 -16.29 0.69 4.48
N ILE A 78 -16.04 1.72 5.26
CA ILE A 78 -15.96 3.13 4.82
C ILE A 78 -14.53 3.60 4.81
N ASP A 79 -13.79 3.36 5.90
CA ASP A 79 -12.40 3.78 6.05
C ASP A 79 -11.47 2.56 6.11
N VAL A 80 -10.16 2.80 5.97
CA VAL A 80 -9.17 1.72 6.09
C VAL A 80 -9.01 1.36 7.57
N ALA A 81 -9.28 0.10 7.89
CA ALA A 81 -9.01 -0.45 9.21
C ALA A 81 -7.78 -1.36 9.15
N TYR A 82 -6.80 -1.08 10.01
CA TYR A 82 -5.64 -1.94 10.16
C TYR A 82 -5.85 -2.94 11.30
N ARG A 83 -5.58 -4.22 11.01
CA ARG A 83 -5.66 -5.29 11.99
C ARG A 83 -4.37 -6.08 12.01
N TYR A 84 -4.05 -6.57 13.18
CA TYR A 84 -2.78 -7.24 13.44
C TYR A 84 -3.05 -8.63 13.96
N PHE A 85 -2.38 -9.61 13.41
CA PHE A 85 -2.34 -10.95 13.97
C PHE A 85 -1.00 -11.61 13.67
N ALA A 86 -0.73 -12.73 14.33
CA ALA A 86 0.48 -13.49 14.11
C ALA A 86 0.19 -15.00 14.18
N THR A 87 0.95 -15.75 13.42
CA THR A 87 1.08 -17.20 13.58
C THR A 87 2.49 -17.51 14.10
N PRO A 88 2.80 -18.74 14.48
CA PRO A 88 4.17 -19.10 14.82
C PRO A 88 5.20 -18.87 13.71
N LYS A 89 4.76 -18.67 12.45
CA LYS A 89 5.65 -18.52 11.29
C LYS A 89 5.83 -17.06 10.87
N ARG A 90 4.79 -16.21 11.02
CA ARG A 90 4.81 -14.86 10.44
C ARG A 90 3.87 -13.90 11.18
N LYS A 91 4.22 -12.61 11.16
CA LYS A 91 3.34 -11.50 11.57
C LYS A 91 2.59 -10.94 10.37
N PHE A 92 1.37 -10.44 10.62
CA PHE A 92 0.50 -9.93 9.57
C PHE A 92 -0.10 -8.58 9.95
N ILE A 93 -0.17 -7.70 8.96
CA ILE A 93 -0.99 -6.49 9.00
C ILE A 93 -2.01 -6.59 7.88
N ILE A 94 -3.29 -6.58 8.24
CA ILE A 94 -4.40 -6.52 7.30
C ILE A 94 -4.79 -5.06 7.11
N ALA A 95 -4.80 -4.58 5.88
CA ALA A 95 -5.50 -3.35 5.52
C ALA A 95 -6.88 -3.73 4.97
N ASP A 96 -7.92 -3.61 5.79
CA ASP A 96 -9.30 -3.81 5.35
C ASP A 96 -9.74 -2.58 4.56
N THR A 97 -9.92 -2.74 3.25
CA THR A 97 -10.23 -1.63 2.35
C THR A 97 -11.69 -1.66 1.90
N PRO A 98 -12.30 -0.46 1.71
CA PRO A 98 -13.67 -0.38 1.24
C PRO A 98 -13.86 -1.02 -0.15
N GLY A 99 -14.99 -1.70 -0.35
CA GLY A 99 -15.36 -2.25 -1.66
C GLY A 99 -16.14 -1.28 -2.55
N HIS A 100 -16.67 -0.19 -1.98
CA HIS A 100 -17.52 0.73 -2.70
C HIS A 100 -16.71 1.77 -3.49
N ILE A 101 -17.14 2.07 -4.72
CA ILE A 101 -16.44 3.00 -5.62
C ILE A 101 -16.19 4.38 -5.01
N GLN A 102 -17.11 4.88 -4.19
CA GLN A 102 -16.99 6.19 -3.53
C GLN A 102 -15.77 6.28 -2.59
N TYR A 103 -15.27 5.14 -2.13
CA TYR A 103 -14.15 5.05 -1.19
C TYR A 103 -12.84 4.59 -1.84
N THR A 104 -12.69 4.76 -3.17
CA THR A 104 -11.47 4.39 -3.91
C THR A 104 -10.21 5.02 -3.32
N ARG A 105 -10.30 6.27 -2.80
CA ARG A 105 -9.21 6.93 -2.06
C ARG A 105 -8.71 6.09 -0.90
N ASN A 106 -9.62 5.58 -0.08
CA ASN A 106 -9.27 4.77 1.08
C ASN A 106 -8.68 3.43 0.68
N MET A 107 -9.19 2.83 -0.42
CA MET A 107 -8.58 1.64 -0.99
C MET A 107 -7.14 1.88 -1.45
N VAL A 108 -6.88 2.95 -2.22
CA VAL A 108 -5.52 3.29 -2.66
C VAL A 108 -4.60 3.51 -1.47
N THR A 109 -5.06 4.22 -0.43
CA THR A 109 -4.28 4.45 0.80
C THR A 109 -3.94 3.14 1.51
N GLY A 110 -4.91 2.26 1.73
CA GLY A 110 -4.70 0.98 2.42
C GLY A 110 -3.81 0.02 1.63
N ALA A 111 -3.98 -0.02 0.32
CA ALA A 111 -3.25 -0.92 -0.56
C ALA A 111 -1.81 -0.44 -0.87
N SER A 112 -1.50 0.86 -0.72
CA SER A 112 -0.20 1.45 -1.11
C SER A 112 1.00 0.85 -0.38
N THR A 113 0.80 0.31 0.82
CA THR A 113 1.86 -0.32 1.63
C THR A 113 1.79 -1.84 1.66
N ALA A 114 0.88 -2.45 0.89
CA ALA A 114 0.68 -3.89 0.88
C ALA A 114 1.73 -4.62 0.04
N ASP A 115 2.17 -5.77 0.55
CA ASP A 115 3.02 -6.73 -0.15
C ASP A 115 2.18 -7.73 -0.96
N LEU A 116 0.90 -7.89 -0.59
CA LEU A 116 -0.04 -8.79 -1.22
C LEU A 116 -1.44 -8.17 -1.22
N SER A 117 -2.20 -8.36 -2.29
CA SER A 117 -3.62 -8.01 -2.36
C SER A 117 -4.48 -9.26 -2.46
N ILE A 118 -5.43 -9.41 -1.53
CA ILE A 118 -6.48 -10.43 -1.61
C ILE A 118 -7.68 -9.79 -2.31
N ILE A 119 -8.03 -10.31 -3.49
CA ILE A 119 -9.21 -9.89 -4.23
C ILE A 119 -10.27 -10.96 -4.07
N LEU A 120 -11.37 -10.61 -3.40
CA LEU A 120 -12.50 -11.51 -3.23
C LEU A 120 -13.43 -11.45 -4.43
N ILE A 121 -13.92 -12.61 -4.83
CA ILE A 121 -14.93 -12.78 -5.89
C ILE A 121 -16.02 -13.69 -5.34
N ASP A 122 -17.27 -13.24 -5.38
CA ASP A 122 -18.43 -14.10 -5.11
C ASP A 122 -18.59 -15.11 -6.24
N ALA A 123 -18.53 -16.40 -5.91
CA ALA A 123 -18.61 -17.50 -6.89
C ALA A 123 -19.91 -17.48 -7.72
N ARG A 124 -20.98 -16.89 -7.20
CA ARG A 124 -22.27 -16.76 -7.93
C ARG A 124 -22.23 -15.72 -9.03
N HIS A 125 -21.39 -14.68 -8.89
CA HIS A 125 -21.39 -13.52 -9.77
C HIS A 125 -20.17 -13.48 -10.70
N GLY A 126 -19.04 -14.09 -10.30
CA GLY A 126 -17.79 -14.07 -11.05
C GLY A 126 -17.12 -12.71 -11.10
N VAL A 127 -16.36 -12.46 -12.17
CA VAL A 127 -15.58 -11.21 -12.34
C VAL A 127 -16.52 -10.05 -12.67
N LEU A 128 -16.55 -9.05 -11.79
CA LEU A 128 -17.37 -7.84 -11.92
C LEU A 128 -16.50 -6.60 -12.18
N GLU A 129 -17.13 -5.47 -12.52
CA GLU A 129 -16.45 -4.18 -12.70
C GLU A 129 -15.55 -3.80 -11.53
N GLN A 130 -16.01 -4.00 -10.30
CA GLN A 130 -15.21 -3.71 -9.10
C GLN A 130 -14.00 -4.64 -8.99
N THR A 131 -14.11 -5.91 -9.43
CA THR A 131 -12.97 -6.84 -9.50
C THR A 131 -11.88 -6.30 -10.42
N VAL A 132 -12.29 -5.81 -11.62
CA VAL A 132 -11.36 -5.20 -12.59
C VAL A 132 -10.69 -3.97 -11.99
N ARG A 133 -11.47 -3.07 -11.39
CA ARG A 133 -10.97 -1.85 -10.74
C ARG A 133 -9.95 -2.14 -9.64
N HIS A 134 -10.27 -3.05 -8.73
CA HIS A 134 -9.39 -3.40 -7.63
C HIS A 134 -8.11 -4.08 -8.11
N SER A 135 -8.20 -4.94 -9.12
CA SER A 135 -7.04 -5.56 -9.76
C SER A 135 -6.15 -4.53 -10.45
N TYR A 136 -6.76 -3.58 -11.16
CA TYR A 136 -6.03 -2.49 -11.82
C TYR A 136 -5.31 -1.58 -10.80
N ILE A 137 -5.98 -1.17 -9.73
CA ILE A 137 -5.36 -0.35 -8.69
C ILE A 137 -4.21 -1.12 -8.02
N SER A 138 -4.38 -2.41 -7.73
CA SER A 138 -3.34 -3.25 -7.16
C SER A 138 -2.12 -3.37 -8.09
N SER A 139 -2.34 -3.51 -9.40
CA SER A 139 -1.28 -3.49 -10.40
C SER A 139 -0.58 -2.13 -10.47
N LEU A 140 -1.35 -1.04 -10.54
CA LEU A 140 -0.84 0.33 -10.60
C LEU A 140 0.04 0.66 -9.38
N LEU A 141 -0.37 0.22 -8.18
CA LEU A 141 0.41 0.35 -6.95
C LEU A 141 1.61 -0.60 -6.88
N GLY A 142 1.83 -1.41 -7.89
CA GLY A 142 2.96 -2.35 -7.98
C GLY A 142 2.95 -3.36 -6.83
N ILE A 143 1.77 -3.89 -6.46
CA ILE A 143 1.66 -4.96 -5.45
C ILE A 143 2.16 -6.26 -6.10
N PRO A 144 3.20 -6.90 -5.55
CA PRO A 144 3.87 -7.99 -6.24
C PRO A 144 3.07 -9.30 -6.28
N HIS A 145 2.16 -9.51 -5.33
CA HIS A 145 1.38 -10.73 -5.20
C HIS A 145 -0.11 -10.43 -5.19
N ILE A 146 -0.87 -11.11 -6.05
CA ILE A 146 -2.33 -11.06 -6.05
C ILE A 146 -2.87 -12.45 -5.74
N LEU A 147 -3.70 -12.53 -4.71
CA LEU A 147 -4.46 -13.71 -4.36
C LEU A 147 -5.92 -13.46 -4.67
N VAL A 148 -6.50 -14.25 -5.55
CA VAL A 148 -7.92 -14.23 -5.85
C VAL A 148 -8.61 -15.29 -5.00
N ALA A 149 -9.38 -14.83 -4.01
CA ALA A 149 -10.19 -15.69 -3.17
C ALA A 149 -11.59 -15.82 -3.78
N ILE A 150 -11.86 -16.95 -4.43
CA ILE A 150 -13.19 -17.27 -4.98
C ILE A 150 -14.03 -17.74 -3.82
N ASN A 151 -14.82 -16.82 -3.26
CA ASN A 151 -15.57 -16.99 -2.03
C ASN A 151 -17.01 -17.42 -2.26
N LYS A 152 -17.64 -17.90 -1.21
CA LYS A 152 -19.02 -18.44 -1.20
C LYS A 152 -19.18 -19.66 -2.10
N MET A 153 -18.16 -20.49 -2.14
CA MET A 153 -18.22 -21.76 -2.87
C MET A 153 -19.31 -22.69 -2.32
N ASP A 154 -19.68 -22.52 -1.07
CA ASP A 154 -20.83 -23.20 -0.43
C ASP A 154 -22.17 -22.90 -1.13
N LEU A 155 -22.33 -21.73 -1.75
CA LEU A 155 -23.55 -21.33 -2.45
C LEU A 155 -23.61 -21.81 -3.90
N VAL A 156 -22.56 -22.47 -4.37
CA VAL A 156 -22.48 -23.08 -5.73
C VAL A 156 -22.04 -24.54 -5.63
N ASP A 157 -22.34 -25.21 -4.51
CA ASP A 157 -22.04 -26.62 -4.25
C ASP A 157 -20.59 -27.01 -4.51
N PHE A 158 -19.65 -26.10 -4.22
CA PHE A 158 -18.20 -26.27 -4.45
C PHE A 158 -17.85 -26.72 -5.89
N SER A 159 -18.61 -26.25 -6.87
CA SER A 159 -18.51 -26.63 -8.27
C SER A 159 -17.14 -26.25 -8.86
N LYS A 160 -16.42 -27.25 -9.37
CA LYS A 160 -15.17 -27.07 -10.11
C LYS A 160 -15.37 -26.24 -11.39
N ASP A 161 -16.46 -26.45 -12.11
CA ASP A 161 -16.75 -25.76 -13.38
C ASP A 161 -16.94 -24.25 -13.16
N VAL A 162 -17.60 -23.86 -12.05
CA VAL A 162 -17.74 -22.45 -11.66
C VAL A 162 -16.38 -21.85 -11.34
N TYR A 163 -15.57 -22.57 -10.57
CA TYR A 163 -14.20 -22.14 -10.24
C TYR A 163 -13.36 -21.96 -11.50
N ASP A 164 -13.28 -22.96 -12.37
CA ASP A 164 -12.49 -22.92 -13.60
C ASP A 164 -12.90 -21.78 -14.53
N LYS A 165 -14.20 -21.50 -14.64
CA LYS A 165 -14.72 -20.37 -15.40
C LYS A 165 -14.23 -19.04 -14.86
N ILE A 166 -14.34 -18.83 -13.54
CA ILE A 166 -13.90 -17.57 -12.90
C ILE A 166 -12.38 -17.39 -13.06
N VAL A 167 -11.61 -18.47 -12.90
CA VAL A 167 -10.16 -18.46 -13.14
C VAL A 167 -9.83 -18.05 -14.57
N ALA A 168 -10.53 -18.60 -15.56
CA ALA A 168 -10.33 -18.27 -16.98
C ALA A 168 -10.67 -16.80 -17.28
N ASP A 169 -11.81 -16.32 -16.78
CA ASP A 169 -12.25 -14.94 -16.96
C ASP A 169 -11.27 -13.95 -16.31
N TYR A 170 -10.80 -14.26 -15.08
CA TYR A 170 -9.82 -13.43 -14.40
C TYR A 170 -8.46 -13.42 -15.09
N LYS A 171 -7.95 -14.56 -15.55
CA LYS A 171 -6.70 -14.65 -16.30
C LYS A 171 -6.71 -13.78 -17.54
N LYS A 172 -7.79 -13.85 -18.33
CA LYS A 172 -7.97 -13.01 -19.52
C LYS A 172 -7.89 -11.51 -19.18
N MET A 173 -8.50 -11.10 -18.06
CA MET A 173 -8.46 -9.73 -17.58
C MET A 173 -7.07 -9.35 -17.08
N SER A 174 -6.41 -10.24 -16.32
CA SER A 174 -5.08 -9.98 -15.72
C SER A 174 -3.96 -9.86 -16.75
N GLU A 175 -4.06 -10.52 -17.90
CA GLU A 175 -3.13 -10.37 -19.04
C GLU A 175 -3.16 -8.92 -19.57
N ALA A 176 -4.34 -8.31 -19.67
CA ALA A 176 -4.48 -6.92 -20.10
C ALA A 176 -3.92 -5.91 -19.09
N LEU A 177 -3.71 -6.31 -17.84
CA LEU A 177 -3.18 -5.50 -16.75
C LEU A 177 -1.69 -5.78 -16.41
N ASP A 178 -1.02 -6.64 -17.19
CA ASP A 178 0.36 -7.12 -16.93
C ASP A 178 0.56 -7.67 -15.48
N ILE A 179 -0.48 -8.31 -14.92
CA ILE A 179 -0.41 -8.95 -13.61
C ILE A 179 0.15 -10.37 -13.78
N LYS A 180 1.33 -10.63 -13.21
CA LYS A 180 2.07 -11.88 -13.46
C LYS A 180 1.85 -12.96 -12.40
N ASN A 181 1.74 -12.58 -11.14
CA ASN A 181 1.71 -13.51 -10.01
C ASN A 181 0.32 -13.55 -9.39
N VAL A 182 -0.56 -14.39 -9.93
CA VAL A 182 -1.92 -14.56 -9.42
C VAL A 182 -2.11 -15.99 -8.92
N VAL A 183 -2.58 -16.13 -7.70
CA VAL A 183 -2.97 -17.41 -7.09
C VAL A 183 -4.46 -17.41 -6.86
N PHE A 184 -5.13 -18.51 -7.17
CA PHE A 184 -6.58 -18.67 -7.02
C PHE A 184 -6.86 -19.71 -5.94
N ILE A 185 -7.72 -19.36 -4.98
CA ILE A 185 -8.11 -20.26 -3.90
C ILE A 185 -9.64 -20.27 -3.79
N PRO A 186 -10.29 -21.45 -3.97
CA PRO A 186 -11.73 -21.58 -3.72
C PRO A 186 -11.97 -21.66 -2.21
N ILE A 187 -12.80 -20.75 -1.66
CA ILE A 187 -13.05 -20.68 -0.22
C ILE A 187 -14.55 -20.58 0.10
N SER A 188 -14.90 -20.96 1.32
CA SER A 188 -16.08 -20.46 2.02
C SER A 188 -15.59 -19.73 3.28
N ALA A 189 -15.62 -18.41 3.26
CA ALA A 189 -15.24 -17.60 4.42
C ALA A 189 -16.21 -17.82 5.60
N LYS A 190 -17.47 -18.15 5.31
CA LYS A 190 -18.49 -18.46 6.33
C LYS A 190 -18.15 -19.76 7.06
N ASP A 191 -17.93 -20.83 6.32
CA ASP A 191 -17.73 -22.17 6.86
C ASP A 191 -16.26 -22.47 7.21
N GLY A 192 -15.30 -21.69 6.66
CA GLY A 192 -13.87 -21.84 6.88
C GLY A 192 -13.17 -22.76 5.86
N ASP A 193 -13.90 -23.24 4.85
CA ASP A 193 -13.34 -24.12 3.82
C ASP A 193 -12.18 -23.46 3.08
N ASN A 194 -11.00 -24.10 3.07
CA ASN A 194 -9.74 -23.65 2.46
C ASN A 194 -9.22 -22.29 3.00
N VAL A 195 -9.73 -21.79 4.12
CA VAL A 195 -9.19 -20.57 4.75
C VAL A 195 -7.97 -20.93 5.58
N VAL A 196 -8.12 -21.70 6.64
CA VAL A 196 -7.02 -22.21 7.49
C VAL A 196 -6.76 -23.68 7.22
N ASN A 197 -7.83 -24.49 7.18
CA ASN A 197 -7.78 -25.91 6.92
C ASN A 197 -8.23 -26.25 5.49
N LYS A 198 -7.67 -27.31 4.92
CA LYS A 198 -8.17 -27.82 3.63
C LYS A 198 -9.60 -28.33 3.77
N SER A 199 -10.39 -28.11 2.73
CA SER A 199 -11.77 -28.58 2.63
C SER A 199 -11.85 -29.95 1.94
N ASP A 200 -12.58 -30.86 2.53
CA ASP A 200 -12.93 -32.14 1.89
C ASP A 200 -13.97 -31.96 0.77
N LYS A 201 -14.64 -30.81 0.72
CA LYS A 201 -15.67 -30.48 -0.29
C LYS A 201 -15.05 -30.06 -1.63
N THR A 202 -13.73 -29.77 -1.65
CA THR A 202 -12.99 -29.41 -2.86
C THR A 202 -11.85 -30.41 -3.16
N PRO A 203 -12.11 -31.70 -3.33
CA PRO A 203 -11.07 -32.71 -3.56
C PRO A 203 -10.27 -32.49 -4.85
N TRP A 204 -10.82 -31.71 -5.78
CA TRP A 204 -10.22 -31.32 -7.03
C TRP A 204 -9.21 -30.16 -6.90
N TYR A 205 -9.15 -29.50 -5.73
CA TYR A 205 -8.23 -28.39 -5.47
C TYR A 205 -6.98 -28.89 -4.72
N GLU A 206 -5.84 -28.86 -5.38
CA GLU A 206 -4.56 -29.31 -4.81
C GLU A 206 -3.69 -28.18 -4.22
N GLY A 207 -4.12 -26.92 -4.42
CA GLY A 207 -3.38 -25.74 -3.96
C GLY A 207 -3.32 -25.57 -2.44
N PRO A 208 -2.64 -24.50 -1.96
CA PRO A 208 -2.56 -24.18 -0.54
C PRO A 208 -3.88 -23.66 0.00
N THR A 209 -4.07 -23.72 1.32
CA THR A 209 -5.09 -22.90 1.99
C THR A 209 -4.68 -21.44 1.99
N LEU A 210 -5.62 -20.53 2.24
CA LEU A 210 -5.36 -19.10 2.25
C LEU A 210 -4.29 -18.73 3.28
N LEU A 211 -4.42 -19.21 4.53
CA LEU A 211 -3.42 -18.95 5.58
C LEU A 211 -2.06 -19.55 5.23
N ASN A 212 -2.03 -20.77 4.70
CA ASN A 212 -0.76 -21.38 4.31
C ASN A 212 -0.04 -20.56 3.22
N TYR A 213 -0.79 -20.03 2.24
CA TYR A 213 -0.19 -19.15 1.23
C TYR A 213 0.34 -17.85 1.84
N LEU A 214 -0.42 -17.21 2.75
CA LEU A 214 0.03 -16.01 3.45
C LEU A 214 1.29 -16.25 4.31
N GLU A 215 1.43 -17.43 4.89
CA GLU A 215 2.62 -17.82 5.67
C GLU A 215 3.86 -18.09 4.83
N THR A 216 3.68 -18.47 3.55
CA THR A 216 4.77 -18.98 2.71
C THR A 216 5.12 -18.10 1.52
N VAL A 217 4.24 -17.16 1.13
CA VAL A 217 4.52 -16.23 0.05
C VAL A 217 5.80 -15.44 0.36
N PRO A 218 6.76 -15.33 -0.59
CA PRO A 218 7.97 -14.58 -0.32
C PRO A 218 7.65 -13.10 -0.15
N VAL A 219 8.01 -12.55 1.00
CA VAL A 219 8.00 -11.11 1.25
C VAL A 219 9.34 -10.57 0.78
N GLY A 220 9.38 -10.13 -0.47
CA GLY A 220 10.62 -9.59 -1.03
C GLY A 220 10.75 -8.10 -0.71
N HIS A 221 11.89 -7.68 -0.18
CA HIS A 221 12.29 -6.27 -0.10
C HIS A 221 12.54 -5.63 -1.49
N LYS A 222 12.04 -6.25 -2.57
CA LYS A 222 12.20 -5.79 -3.97
C LYS A 222 11.56 -4.44 -4.29
N THR A 223 10.83 -3.84 -3.35
CA THR A 223 10.25 -2.50 -3.52
C THR A 223 11.16 -1.39 -2.99
N VAL A 224 12.32 -1.76 -2.46
CA VAL A 224 13.33 -0.81 -1.98
C VAL A 224 14.41 -0.73 -3.06
N SER A 225 14.62 0.48 -3.57
CA SER A 225 15.70 0.76 -4.52
C SER A 225 17.04 0.25 -3.99
N ASP A 226 17.87 -0.35 -4.85
CA ASP A 226 19.23 -0.73 -4.52
C ASP A 226 20.13 0.51 -4.30
N PHE A 227 19.69 1.68 -4.73
CA PHE A 227 20.43 2.95 -4.65
C PHE A 227 20.01 3.74 -3.42
N PHE A 228 21.00 4.30 -2.72
CA PHE A 228 20.75 5.09 -1.51
C PHE A 228 19.93 6.34 -1.80
N ARG A 229 18.84 6.50 -1.05
CA ARG A 229 17.95 7.66 -1.06
C ARG A 229 17.59 8.02 0.37
N PHE A 230 17.81 9.28 0.72
CA PHE A 230 17.51 9.78 2.05
C PHE A 230 16.88 11.19 1.96
N PRO A 231 15.56 11.27 1.83
CA PRO A 231 14.85 12.55 1.93
C PRO A 231 15.00 13.13 3.34
N VAL A 232 15.56 14.32 3.45
CA VAL A 232 15.75 15.00 4.73
C VAL A 232 14.41 15.49 5.25
N GLN A 233 14.04 15.02 6.44
CA GLN A 233 12.78 15.36 7.08
C GLN A 233 12.94 16.51 8.09
N TYR A 234 14.04 16.52 8.80
CA TYR A 234 14.30 17.51 9.84
C TYR A 234 15.79 17.74 10.02
N VAL A 235 16.19 19.01 10.26
CA VAL A 235 17.56 19.39 10.59
C VAL A 235 17.66 19.60 12.09
N ILE A 236 18.45 18.77 12.76
CA ILE A 236 18.68 18.83 14.20
C ILE A 236 19.87 19.75 14.47
N ARG A 237 19.61 20.89 15.10
CA ARG A 237 20.63 21.84 15.54
C ARG A 237 20.31 22.30 16.97
N PRO A 238 20.77 21.55 17.98
CA PRO A 238 20.48 21.91 19.37
C PRO A 238 21.13 23.23 19.74
N ILE A 239 20.38 24.13 20.37
CA ILE A 239 20.93 25.35 21.01
C ILE A 239 21.30 24.95 22.42
N SER A 240 22.45 24.29 22.59
CA SER A 240 22.91 23.76 23.88
C SER A 240 24.41 23.89 23.99
N SER A 241 24.88 24.32 25.15
CA SER A 241 26.32 24.35 25.49
C SER A 241 26.94 22.94 25.53
N GLN A 242 26.13 21.90 25.62
CA GLN A 242 26.59 20.52 25.69
C GLN A 242 26.89 19.97 24.27
N PHE A 243 26.24 20.51 23.21
CA PHE A 243 26.44 20.13 21.83
C PHE A 243 26.51 21.35 20.90
N PRO A 244 27.53 22.23 21.08
CA PRO A 244 27.55 23.53 20.41
C PRO A 244 27.62 23.47 18.90
N ASP A 245 28.23 22.41 18.35
CA ASP A 245 28.49 22.25 16.91
C ASP A 245 27.75 21.05 16.29
N TYR A 246 26.79 20.47 17.02
CA TYR A 246 26.03 19.32 16.46
C TYR A 246 25.09 19.77 15.36
N ARG A 247 25.20 19.14 14.19
CA ARG A 247 24.28 19.29 13.09
C ARG A 247 23.95 17.92 12.51
N GLY A 248 22.72 17.48 12.74
CA GLY A 248 22.20 16.20 12.31
C GLY A 248 21.08 16.35 11.29
N TYR A 249 21.02 15.48 10.31
CA TYR A 249 19.99 15.43 9.29
C TYR A 249 19.17 14.18 9.52
N ALA A 250 17.97 14.36 10.07
CA ALA A 250 17.06 13.27 10.37
C ALA A 250 16.16 12.95 9.18
N GLY A 251 15.98 11.66 8.91
CA GLY A 251 15.13 11.18 7.83
C GLY A 251 14.95 9.67 7.90
N ARG A 252 14.27 9.15 6.88
CA ARG A 252 14.10 7.71 6.67
C ARG A 252 14.87 7.28 5.43
N VAL A 253 15.70 6.27 5.57
CA VAL A 253 16.35 5.64 4.41
C VAL A 253 15.27 5.05 3.50
N SER A 254 15.21 5.53 2.27
CA SER A 254 14.18 5.15 1.30
C SER A 254 14.71 4.23 0.20
N GLY A 255 15.98 3.86 0.25
CA GLY A 255 16.65 2.95 -0.66
C GLY A 255 18.11 2.75 -0.29
N GLY A 256 18.71 1.64 -0.71
CA GLY A 256 20.13 1.34 -0.55
C GLY A 256 20.61 1.24 0.90
N ILE A 257 21.93 1.36 1.04
CA ILE A 257 22.64 1.27 2.32
C ILE A 257 23.62 2.44 2.41
N ILE A 258 23.79 3.02 3.60
CA ILE A 258 24.75 4.07 3.91
C ILE A 258 25.65 3.68 5.07
N ARG A 259 26.93 4.08 5.00
CA ARG A 259 27.94 3.84 6.03
C ARG A 259 28.70 5.13 6.35
N PRO A 260 29.22 5.28 7.55
CA PRO A 260 30.22 6.33 7.83
C PRO A 260 31.41 6.24 6.84
N GLY A 261 31.82 7.37 6.30
CA GLY A 261 32.85 7.45 5.26
C GLY A 261 32.32 7.45 3.82
N ASP A 262 31.03 7.13 3.59
CA ASP A 262 30.46 7.21 2.26
C ASP A 262 30.34 8.66 1.78
N LYS A 263 30.70 8.88 0.49
CA LYS A 263 30.51 10.18 -0.16
C LYS A 263 29.07 10.36 -0.57
N ILE A 264 28.49 11.47 -0.16
CA ILE A 264 27.12 11.84 -0.49
C ILE A 264 27.07 13.11 -1.34
N ARG A 265 25.98 13.23 -2.08
CA ARG A 265 25.59 14.43 -2.81
C ARG A 265 24.22 14.89 -2.33
N VAL A 266 24.10 16.18 -2.08
CA VAL A 266 22.83 16.83 -1.71
C VAL A 266 22.12 17.27 -2.98
N LEU A 267 20.88 16.86 -3.16
CA LEU A 267 20.09 17.23 -4.33
C LEU A 267 18.90 18.11 -3.89
N PRO A 268 18.57 19.17 -4.69
CA PRO A 268 19.04 19.43 -6.03
C PRO A 268 20.35 20.25 -6.13
N SER A 269 20.95 20.73 -5.04
CA SER A 269 22.10 21.66 -5.06
C SER A 269 23.35 21.08 -5.74
N GLY A 270 23.56 19.76 -5.65
CA GLY A 270 24.73 19.07 -6.15
C GLY A 270 25.97 19.14 -5.23
N THR A 271 25.85 19.76 -4.05
CA THR A 271 26.94 19.86 -3.06
C THR A 271 27.31 18.48 -2.52
N GLU A 272 28.60 18.19 -2.40
CA GLU A 272 29.11 16.90 -1.92
C GLU A 272 29.70 17.04 -0.50
N SER A 273 29.59 15.97 0.25
CA SER A 273 30.22 15.80 1.57
C SER A 273 30.43 14.30 1.86
N THR A 274 30.89 13.98 3.05
CA THR A 274 31.13 12.63 3.52
C THR A 274 30.36 12.39 4.83
N VAL A 275 29.71 11.24 4.96
CA VAL A 275 29.02 10.85 6.18
C VAL A 275 30.03 10.67 7.31
N LYS A 276 29.82 11.40 8.42
CA LYS A 276 30.66 11.34 9.62
C LYS A 276 30.18 10.24 10.56
N SER A 277 28.89 10.24 10.89
CA SER A 277 28.24 9.23 11.74
C SER A 277 26.79 8.98 11.33
N ILE A 278 26.28 7.86 11.78
CA ILE A 278 24.87 7.48 11.68
C ILE A 278 24.36 7.31 13.10
N ASP A 279 23.48 8.20 13.54
CA ASP A 279 22.97 8.23 14.92
C ASP A 279 21.57 7.62 14.96
N PHE A 280 21.38 6.67 15.87
CA PHE A 280 20.11 6.01 16.11
C PHE A 280 19.83 5.96 17.62
N VAL A 281 18.91 6.81 18.09
CA VAL A 281 18.61 7.03 19.51
C VAL A 281 19.89 7.45 20.25
N GLU A 282 20.50 6.57 21.05
CA GLU A 282 21.74 6.81 21.80
C GLU A 282 22.94 6.03 21.25
N GLU A 283 22.78 5.37 20.10
CA GLU A 283 23.81 4.50 19.49
C GLU A 283 24.32 5.10 18.17
N HIS A 284 25.58 4.79 17.86
CA HIS A 284 26.16 5.01 16.53
C HIS A 284 26.13 3.70 15.75
N LEU A 285 25.60 3.75 14.53
CA LEU A 285 25.50 2.57 13.67
C LEU A 285 26.66 2.52 12.68
N GLU A 286 27.13 1.32 12.38
CA GLU A 286 28.10 1.04 11.32
C GLU A 286 27.48 1.14 9.93
N GLU A 287 26.15 0.90 9.83
CA GLU A 287 25.39 1.06 8.59
C GLU A 287 23.91 1.35 8.87
N ALA A 288 23.24 2.00 7.93
CA ALA A 288 21.79 2.10 7.89
C ALA A 288 21.26 1.75 6.51
N TYR A 289 20.11 1.11 6.47
CA TYR A 289 19.46 0.63 5.25
C TYR A 289 17.95 0.93 5.30
N ALA A 290 17.31 0.85 4.15
CA ALA A 290 15.86 1.04 4.10
C ALA A 290 15.11 -0.10 4.82
N PRO A 291 14.11 0.21 5.66
CA PRO A 291 13.47 1.51 5.87
C PRO A 291 13.86 2.21 7.20
N MET A 292 15.08 2.10 7.68
CA MET A 292 15.50 2.66 8.98
C MET A 292 15.33 4.19 9.02
N SER A 293 14.87 4.69 10.18
CA SER A 293 14.84 6.12 10.48
C SER A 293 16.07 6.46 11.31
N VAL A 294 16.95 7.32 10.80
CA VAL A 294 18.24 7.64 11.40
C VAL A 294 18.53 9.13 11.27
N THR A 295 19.57 9.58 11.98
CA THR A 295 20.16 10.90 11.80
C THR A 295 21.56 10.75 11.23
N LEU A 296 21.83 11.43 10.13
CA LEU A 296 23.17 11.48 9.53
C LEU A 296 23.87 12.76 9.96
N THR A 297 25.15 12.67 10.34
CA THR A 297 26.03 13.82 10.48
C THR A 297 27.08 13.81 9.35
N LEU A 298 27.56 14.97 8.97
CA LEU A 298 28.50 15.11 7.85
C LEU A 298 29.82 15.71 8.35
N ASN A 299 30.89 15.50 7.58
CA ASN A 299 32.20 16.08 7.89
C ASN A 299 32.25 17.60 7.62
N ASP A 300 31.46 18.04 6.65
CA ASP A 300 31.44 19.44 6.24
C ASP A 300 30.16 20.13 6.73
N ASP A 301 30.28 21.40 7.09
CA ASP A 301 29.14 22.25 7.41
C ASP A 301 28.56 22.85 6.13
N ILE A 302 27.66 22.10 5.50
CA ILE A 302 27.00 22.47 4.25
C ILE A 302 25.52 22.77 4.46
N ASP A 303 24.96 23.54 3.55
CA ASP A 303 23.55 23.95 3.64
C ASP A 303 22.64 22.85 3.13
N ILE A 304 21.86 22.26 4.05
CA ILE A 304 20.86 21.22 3.80
C ILE A 304 19.59 21.58 4.54
N SER A 305 18.48 21.48 3.89
CA SER A 305 17.17 21.80 4.43
C SER A 305 16.21 20.59 4.34
N ARG A 306 15.10 20.67 5.08
CA ARG A 306 13.99 19.75 4.87
C ARG A 306 13.56 19.81 3.38
N GLY A 307 13.40 18.64 2.77
CA GLY A 307 13.01 18.49 1.39
C GLY A 307 14.18 18.16 0.45
N ASP A 308 15.42 18.47 0.86
CA ASP A 308 16.60 18.00 0.12
C ASP A 308 16.71 16.48 0.23
N THR A 309 17.30 15.86 -0.78
CA THR A 309 17.55 14.41 -0.81
C THR A 309 19.04 14.13 -0.85
N LEU A 310 19.53 13.33 0.11
CA LEU A 310 20.89 12.84 0.10
C LEU A 310 20.97 11.54 -0.70
N VAL A 311 21.94 11.46 -1.60
CA VAL A 311 22.24 10.28 -2.42
C VAL A 311 23.72 9.96 -2.33
N LYS A 312 24.13 8.72 -2.61
CA LYS A 312 25.56 8.41 -2.79
C LYS A 312 26.06 9.00 -4.08
N ALA A 313 27.24 9.59 -4.05
CA ALA A 313 27.82 10.30 -5.20
C ALA A 313 28.19 9.37 -6.38
N ASP A 314 28.50 8.11 -6.05
CA ASP A 314 28.99 7.06 -6.98
C ASP A 314 27.89 6.09 -7.46
N GLU A 315 26.64 6.27 -6.98
CA GLU A 315 25.50 5.46 -7.40
C GLU A 315 24.68 6.14 -8.50
N LYS A 316 23.72 5.38 -9.09
CA LYS A 316 22.72 5.93 -10.03
C LYS A 316 21.99 7.11 -9.38
N GLN A 317 22.04 8.26 -10.03
CA GLN A 317 21.37 9.48 -9.58
C GLN A 317 19.88 9.45 -9.95
N PRO A 318 18.99 10.01 -9.10
CA PRO A 318 17.59 10.23 -9.45
C PRO A 318 17.46 11.32 -10.53
N SER A 319 16.29 11.40 -11.16
CA SER A 319 15.94 12.51 -12.06
C SER A 319 15.70 13.80 -11.28
N ILE A 320 16.00 14.95 -11.91
CA ILE A 320 15.75 16.30 -11.38
C ILE A 320 15.04 17.08 -12.46
N GLU A 321 13.72 17.18 -12.38
CA GLU A 321 12.91 17.78 -13.44
C GLU A 321 11.73 18.58 -12.84
N GLN A 322 11.18 19.49 -13.67
CA GLN A 322 9.97 20.27 -13.34
C GLN A 322 8.73 19.78 -14.12
N ASP A 323 8.95 19.22 -15.31
CA ASP A 323 7.88 18.62 -16.11
C ASP A 323 7.87 17.11 -15.88
N ILE A 324 6.82 16.60 -15.23
CA ILE A 324 6.78 15.22 -14.73
C ILE A 324 5.52 14.53 -15.24
N THR A 325 5.71 13.40 -15.90
CA THR A 325 4.62 12.52 -16.32
C THR A 325 4.36 11.47 -15.25
N LEU A 326 3.09 11.29 -14.90
CA LEU A 326 2.67 10.39 -13.84
C LEU A 326 1.29 9.79 -14.10
N ASP A 327 1.04 8.61 -13.55
CA ASP A 327 -0.30 8.08 -13.41
C ASP A 327 -0.92 8.68 -12.15
N VAL A 328 -2.14 9.22 -12.24
CA VAL A 328 -2.87 9.85 -11.15
C VAL A 328 -4.16 9.13 -10.84
N CYS A 329 -4.46 8.98 -9.55
CA CYS A 329 -5.80 8.67 -9.05
C CYS A 329 -6.40 9.95 -8.47
N TRP A 330 -7.54 10.40 -9.01
CA TRP A 330 -8.21 11.61 -8.54
C TRP A 330 -9.27 11.28 -7.50
N PHE A 331 -9.27 11.97 -6.35
CA PHE A 331 -10.07 11.61 -5.17
C PHE A 331 -11.17 12.62 -4.83
N ASN A 332 -11.10 13.82 -5.40
CA ASN A 332 -11.98 14.92 -5.01
C ASN A 332 -13.20 15.04 -5.94
N GLU A 333 -14.33 15.46 -5.40
CA GLU A 333 -15.54 15.74 -6.17
C GLU A 333 -15.34 16.92 -7.14
N ARG A 334 -14.48 17.89 -6.75
CA ARG A 334 -14.09 18.98 -7.62
C ARG A 334 -13.17 18.44 -8.72
N PRO A 335 -13.59 18.54 -10.00
CA PRO A 335 -12.78 18.02 -11.09
C PRO A 335 -11.43 18.72 -11.21
N ALA A 336 -10.41 17.96 -11.63
CA ALA A 336 -9.12 18.53 -11.99
C ALA A 336 -9.07 18.82 -13.49
N ALA A 337 -8.67 20.02 -13.87
CA ALA A 337 -8.52 20.44 -15.25
C ALA A 337 -7.11 20.98 -15.53
N VAL A 338 -6.76 21.07 -16.81
CA VAL A 338 -5.51 21.70 -17.27
C VAL A 338 -5.42 23.13 -16.71
N ARG A 339 -4.23 23.51 -16.23
CA ARG A 339 -3.88 24.76 -15.53
C ARG A 339 -4.41 24.89 -14.09
N ASN A 340 -5.14 23.92 -13.55
CA ASN A 340 -5.42 23.93 -12.11
C ASN A 340 -4.11 23.81 -11.33
N LYS A 341 -4.01 24.57 -10.24
CA LYS A 341 -2.84 24.63 -9.36
C LYS A 341 -3.08 23.86 -8.07
N TYR A 342 -2.05 23.18 -7.62
CA TYR A 342 -2.06 22.39 -6.40
C TYR A 342 -0.72 22.56 -5.66
N VAL A 343 -0.73 22.27 -4.36
CA VAL A 343 0.50 21.98 -3.65
C VAL A 343 0.85 20.52 -3.93
N ILE A 344 2.05 20.29 -4.43
CA ILE A 344 2.60 18.97 -4.70
C ILE A 344 3.52 18.60 -3.55
N ARG A 345 3.23 17.49 -2.88
CA ARG A 345 4.09 16.94 -1.83
C ARG A 345 4.66 15.61 -2.30
N GLN A 346 5.98 15.53 -2.33
CA GLN A 346 6.74 14.34 -2.67
C GLN A 346 7.74 14.06 -1.54
N ALA A 347 7.62 12.90 -0.90
CA ALA A 347 8.38 12.57 0.30
C ALA A 347 8.33 13.71 1.35
N THR A 348 9.44 14.42 1.56
CA THR A 348 9.55 15.54 2.52
C THR A 348 9.50 16.92 1.87
N PHE A 349 9.47 16.98 0.54
CA PHE A 349 9.51 18.22 -0.24
C PHE A 349 8.10 18.66 -0.65
N GLU A 350 7.87 19.97 -0.63
CA GLU A 350 6.64 20.59 -1.08
C GLU A 350 6.92 21.74 -2.06
N THR A 351 6.13 21.80 -3.12
CA THR A 351 6.19 22.88 -4.11
C THR A 351 4.82 23.11 -4.73
N GLN A 352 4.63 24.26 -5.36
CA GLN A 352 3.46 24.48 -6.20
C GLN A 352 3.64 23.79 -7.55
N GLY A 353 2.54 23.24 -8.06
CA GLY A 353 2.50 22.65 -9.39
C GLY A 353 1.17 22.86 -10.08
N LEU A 354 1.15 22.74 -11.38
CA LEU A 354 -0.07 22.82 -12.19
C LEU A 354 -0.16 21.61 -13.14
N ILE A 355 -1.37 21.22 -13.47
CA ILE A 355 -1.63 20.23 -14.52
C ILE A 355 -1.36 20.87 -15.87
N ARG A 356 -0.33 20.38 -16.57
CA ARG A 356 0.06 20.87 -17.91
C ARG A 356 -0.80 20.24 -19.00
N SER A 357 -1.03 18.92 -18.90
CA SER A 357 -1.87 18.16 -19.82
C SER A 357 -2.48 16.94 -19.14
N ILE A 358 -3.64 16.52 -19.63
CA ILE A 358 -4.22 15.21 -19.38
C ILE A 358 -3.95 14.42 -20.67
N ASN A 359 -3.04 13.43 -20.58
CA ASN A 359 -2.60 12.69 -21.74
C ASN A 359 -3.66 11.69 -22.19
N TYR A 360 -4.21 10.93 -21.23
CA TYR A 360 -5.37 10.07 -21.40
C TYR A 360 -6.00 9.72 -20.05
N ARG A 361 -7.27 9.39 -20.03
CA ARG A 361 -7.95 8.74 -18.92
C ARG A 361 -8.06 7.23 -19.19
N ARG A 362 -7.94 6.41 -18.17
CA ARG A 362 -8.17 4.97 -18.28
C ARG A 362 -9.64 4.66 -18.05
N ASN A 363 -10.31 4.08 -19.03
CA ASN A 363 -11.63 3.50 -18.80
C ASN A 363 -11.47 2.20 -18.00
N ILE A 364 -11.99 2.18 -16.79
CA ILE A 364 -11.80 1.05 -15.88
C ILE A 364 -12.53 -0.21 -16.36
N ASN A 365 -13.62 -0.07 -17.12
CA ASN A 365 -14.44 -1.19 -17.58
C ASN A 365 -13.84 -1.88 -18.80
N THR A 366 -13.34 -1.08 -19.75
CA THR A 366 -12.73 -1.59 -20.99
C THR A 366 -11.21 -1.66 -20.93
N LEU A 367 -10.58 -1.01 -19.94
CA LEU A 367 -9.14 -0.80 -19.79
C LEU A 367 -8.51 0.00 -20.95
N GLU A 368 -9.31 0.62 -21.79
CA GLU A 368 -8.88 1.42 -22.92
C GLU A 368 -8.41 2.83 -22.47
N LYS A 369 -7.60 3.46 -23.30
CA LYS A 369 -7.16 4.84 -23.12
C LYS A 369 -8.13 5.77 -23.82
N GLU A 370 -8.69 6.71 -23.08
CA GLU A 370 -9.56 7.76 -23.59
C GLU A 370 -8.75 9.06 -23.71
N GLU A 371 -8.46 9.48 -24.92
CA GLU A 371 -7.73 10.72 -25.21
C GLU A 371 -8.70 11.92 -25.33
N GLY A 372 -8.17 13.16 -25.28
CA GLY A 372 -8.96 14.37 -25.43
C GLY A 372 -9.85 14.71 -24.23
N VAL A 373 -9.56 14.11 -23.08
CA VAL A 373 -10.27 14.40 -21.83
C VAL A 373 -9.82 15.78 -21.31
N SER A 374 -10.79 16.66 -21.02
CA SER A 374 -10.52 18.02 -20.55
C SER A 374 -10.41 18.15 -19.03
N GLU A 375 -10.99 17.21 -18.29
CA GLU A 375 -11.03 17.20 -16.82
C GLU A 375 -11.03 15.78 -16.27
N LEU A 376 -10.53 15.62 -15.04
CA LEU A 376 -10.59 14.37 -14.27
C LEU A 376 -11.66 14.51 -13.20
N LYS A 377 -12.54 13.53 -13.12
CA LYS A 377 -13.58 13.43 -12.09
C LYS A 377 -13.13 12.50 -10.96
N MET A 378 -13.85 12.55 -9.86
CA MET A 378 -13.61 11.66 -8.73
C MET A 378 -13.57 10.19 -9.17
N ASN A 379 -12.52 9.48 -8.71
CA ASN A 379 -12.20 8.09 -9.04
C ASN A 379 -11.67 7.83 -10.46
N ASP A 380 -11.40 8.89 -11.23
CA ASP A 380 -10.69 8.73 -12.48
C ASP A 380 -9.24 8.35 -12.24
N ILE A 381 -8.74 7.46 -13.10
CA ILE A 381 -7.32 7.11 -13.19
C ILE A 381 -6.84 7.56 -14.57
N ALA A 382 -5.77 8.34 -14.59
CA ALA A 382 -5.31 8.99 -15.81
C ALA A 382 -3.79 9.14 -15.84
N GLU A 383 -3.22 9.27 -17.04
CA GLU A 383 -1.87 9.76 -17.19
C GLU A 383 -1.91 11.29 -17.43
N ILE A 384 -1.15 12.01 -16.63
CA ILE A 384 -1.05 13.46 -16.75
C ILE A 384 0.40 13.91 -16.77
N THR A 385 0.64 15.11 -17.28
CA THR A 385 1.91 15.82 -17.12
C THR A 385 1.67 17.04 -16.24
N ILE A 386 2.48 17.19 -15.20
CA ILE A 386 2.48 18.37 -14.33
C ILE A 386 3.71 19.21 -14.58
N HIS A 387 3.62 20.50 -14.27
CA HIS A 387 4.75 21.41 -14.19
C HIS A 387 4.86 21.96 -12.77
N THR A 388 6.02 21.82 -12.14
CA THR A 388 6.28 22.28 -10.77
C THR A 388 7.12 23.55 -10.73
N ALA A 389 6.89 24.41 -9.73
CA ALA A 389 7.61 25.66 -9.56
C ALA A 389 9.09 25.44 -9.25
N ASN A 390 9.41 24.39 -8.48
CA ASN A 390 10.78 23.96 -8.21
C ASN A 390 10.97 22.53 -8.72
N PRO A 391 12.18 22.15 -9.17
CA PRO A 391 12.43 20.79 -9.64
C PRO A 391 12.21 19.76 -8.52
N LEU A 392 11.61 18.62 -8.86
CA LEU A 392 11.53 17.47 -7.99
C LEU A 392 12.74 16.56 -8.20
N VAL A 393 13.21 15.96 -7.12
CA VAL A 393 14.23 14.90 -7.13
C VAL A 393 13.50 13.57 -6.97
N PHE A 394 13.45 12.77 -8.04
CA PHE A 394 12.61 11.57 -8.04
C PHE A 394 13.23 10.38 -8.78
N ASP A 395 12.81 9.21 -8.38
CA ASP A 395 12.96 7.98 -9.15
C ASP A 395 11.60 7.60 -9.78
N LYS A 396 11.58 6.68 -10.73
CA LYS A 396 10.32 6.08 -11.19
C LYS A 396 9.66 5.32 -10.04
N TYR A 397 8.35 5.34 -9.96
CA TYR A 397 7.60 4.63 -8.93
C TYR A 397 7.93 3.12 -8.87
N THR A 398 8.18 2.52 -10.02
CA THR A 398 8.59 1.11 -10.13
C THR A 398 9.98 0.81 -9.58
N GLU A 399 10.84 1.83 -9.45
CA GLU A 399 12.19 1.71 -8.90
C GLU A 399 12.22 2.07 -7.40
N ASN A 400 11.47 3.09 -7.01
CA ASN A 400 11.39 3.55 -5.63
C ASN A 400 10.01 4.15 -5.34
N LYS A 401 9.22 3.47 -4.53
CA LYS A 401 7.85 3.91 -4.21
C LYS A 401 7.80 5.21 -3.40
N VAL A 402 8.83 5.52 -2.61
CA VAL A 402 8.86 6.73 -1.76
C VAL A 402 9.18 7.97 -2.57
N THR A 403 10.26 7.92 -3.35
CA THR A 403 10.70 9.06 -4.18
C THR A 403 9.93 9.15 -5.49
N GLY A 404 9.29 8.07 -5.92
CA GLY A 404 8.49 7.99 -7.16
C GLY A 404 6.99 8.24 -6.98
N SER A 405 6.54 8.65 -5.80
CA SER A 405 5.13 8.99 -5.55
C SER A 405 4.97 10.40 -4.99
N LEU A 406 3.82 10.99 -5.27
CA LEU A 406 3.46 12.31 -4.78
C LEU A 406 1.96 12.43 -4.52
N ILE A 407 1.56 13.44 -3.76
CA ILE A 407 0.16 13.78 -3.55
C ILE A 407 -0.13 15.20 -4.01
N PHE A 408 -1.37 15.38 -4.46
CA PHE A 408 -1.95 16.68 -4.80
C PHE A 408 -2.75 17.17 -3.61
N ILE A 409 -2.47 18.39 -3.16
CA ILE A 409 -3.16 19.03 -2.05
C ILE A 409 -3.84 20.30 -2.58
N ASP A 410 -5.12 20.44 -2.30
CA ASP A 410 -5.85 21.68 -2.62
C ASP A 410 -5.33 22.80 -1.73
N PRO A 411 -4.87 23.94 -2.32
CA PRO A 411 -4.27 25.01 -1.54
C PRO A 411 -5.27 25.76 -0.65
N ASP A 412 -6.58 25.70 -0.96
CA ASP A 412 -7.63 26.41 -0.23
C ASP A 412 -8.15 25.60 0.97
N THR A 413 -8.27 24.27 0.81
CA THR A 413 -8.87 23.38 1.82
C THR A 413 -7.83 22.55 2.59
N ASN A 414 -6.59 22.46 2.11
CA ASN A 414 -5.56 21.55 2.61
C ASN A 414 -5.91 20.05 2.50
N GLU A 415 -6.91 19.70 1.70
CA GLU A 415 -7.29 18.33 1.46
C GLU A 415 -6.39 17.65 0.43
N THR A 416 -6.06 16.40 0.65
CA THR A 416 -5.44 15.56 -0.39
C THR A 416 -6.49 15.22 -1.45
N VAL A 417 -6.31 15.72 -2.66
CA VAL A 417 -7.27 15.60 -3.77
C VAL A 417 -6.88 14.57 -4.82
N GLY A 418 -5.64 14.09 -4.80
CA GLY A 418 -5.16 13.06 -5.70
C GLY A 418 -3.82 12.48 -5.25
N ALA A 419 -3.48 11.31 -5.78
CA ALA A 419 -2.16 10.69 -5.65
C ALA A 419 -1.59 10.38 -7.02
N GLY A 420 -0.29 10.62 -7.19
CA GLY A 420 0.44 10.42 -8.44
C GLY A 420 1.61 9.47 -8.29
N LEU A 421 1.83 8.63 -9.31
CA LEU A 421 2.88 7.64 -9.41
C LEU A 421 3.75 8.01 -10.62
N ILE A 422 5.01 8.37 -10.40
CA ILE A 422 5.92 8.92 -11.42
C ILE A 422 6.43 7.81 -12.35
N LYS A 423 6.41 8.08 -13.66
CA LYS A 423 6.75 7.10 -14.72
C LYS A 423 8.21 7.16 -15.17
#